data_ca6e676a768471cddf7eb7cc33ffbd54
#
_entry.id   ca6e676a768471cddf7eb7cc33ffbd54
#
_cell.length_a   1.000
_cell.length_b   1.000
_cell.length_c   1.000
_cell.angle_alpha   90.00
_cell.angle_beta   90.00
_cell.angle_gamma   90.00
#
_symmetry.space_group_name_H-M   'P 1'
#
loop_
_entity.id
_entity.type
_entity.pdbx_description
1 polymer ?
#
loop_
_entity_poly.entity_id
_entity_poly.type
_entity_poly.pdbx_seq_one_letter_code
_entity_poly.pdbx_strand_id
1 'polypeptide(L)'
;ERLVEIVKSPSNKIAFCQSSFSEMGIDITATIRRIGSHIAYVHYRDVVGTAEDFRESWQDNGQTDMAEAMRAYREVGFSGPMRPDHVPQMIGEDDGEPGYTMLGRLFAFGYIRGMMHATEKHCC
;
A
#
# COMPACT_ATOMS: atom_id res chain seq x y z
N GLU A 1 7.11 -15.91 1.88
CA GLU A 1 8.24 -16.50 1.09
C GLU A 1 7.86 -17.84 0.49
N ARG A 2 7.31 -18.80 1.24
CA ARG A 2 6.96 -20.15 0.74
C ARG A 2 6.10 -20.14 -0.54
N LEU A 3 5.18 -19.18 -0.70
CA LEU A 3 4.32 -19.09 -1.88
C LEU A 3 5.10 -18.81 -3.18
N VAL A 4 6.12 -17.97 -3.13
CA VAL A 4 6.94 -17.65 -4.31
C VAL A 4 7.96 -18.75 -4.65
N GLU A 5 8.17 -19.70 -3.73
CA GLU A 5 9.06 -20.84 -3.91
C GLU A 5 8.35 -22.05 -4.51
N ILE A 6 7.02 -22.13 -4.44
CA ILE A 6 6.24 -23.28 -4.94
C ILE A 6 6.43 -23.46 -6.44
N VAL A 7 6.44 -22.38 -7.18
CA VAL A 7 6.70 -22.38 -8.64
C VAL A 7 7.83 -21.40 -8.94
N LYS A 8 8.93 -21.93 -9.44
CA LYS A 8 10.07 -21.12 -9.88
C LYS A 8 9.77 -20.46 -11.22
N SER A 9 9.06 -19.34 -11.18
CA SER A 9 8.68 -18.58 -12.36
C SER A 9 8.83 -17.08 -12.08
N PRO A 10 9.32 -16.28 -13.03
CA PRO A 10 9.35 -14.82 -12.90
C PRO A 10 7.94 -14.20 -12.80
N SER A 11 6.92 -14.96 -13.21
CA SER A 11 5.51 -14.54 -13.09
C SER A 11 4.87 -14.89 -11.75
N ASN A 12 5.53 -15.73 -10.94
CA ASN A 12 5.06 -16.03 -9.59
C ASN A 12 5.49 -14.93 -8.62
N LYS A 13 4.67 -13.91 -8.49
CA LYS A 13 4.93 -12.71 -7.69
C LYS A 13 3.78 -12.42 -6.73
N ILE A 14 3.96 -11.45 -5.87
CA ILE A 14 3.01 -11.05 -4.82
C ILE A 14 2.33 -9.75 -5.22
N ALA A 15 0.99 -9.73 -5.15
CA ALA A 15 0.22 -8.50 -4.98
C ALA A 15 0.23 -8.17 -3.48
N PHE A 16 1.03 -7.20 -3.10
CA PHE A 16 1.25 -6.85 -1.71
C PHE A 16 0.23 -5.81 -1.24
N CYS A 17 -0.71 -6.24 -0.41
CA CYS A 17 -1.69 -5.36 0.23
C CYS A 17 -1.18 -4.94 1.60
N GLN A 18 -0.71 -3.69 1.74
CA GLN A 18 -0.11 -3.20 2.99
C GLN A 18 -1.05 -3.36 4.19
N SER A 19 -2.31 -2.95 4.02
CA SER A 19 -3.27 -2.99 5.13
C SER A 19 -3.51 -4.42 5.63
N SER A 20 -3.63 -5.40 4.75
CA SER A 20 -3.82 -6.79 5.16
C SER A 20 -2.68 -7.32 6.02
N PHE A 21 -1.45 -6.85 5.79
CA PHE A 21 -0.32 -7.18 6.65
C PHE A 21 -0.28 -6.31 7.92
N SER A 22 -0.68 -5.05 7.81
CA SER A 22 -0.77 -4.12 8.95
C SER A 22 -1.81 -4.58 9.97
N GLU A 23 -2.98 -5.05 9.53
CA GLU A 23 -4.03 -5.65 10.36
C GLU A 23 -3.51 -6.84 11.18
N MET A 24 -2.59 -7.63 10.62
CA MET A 24 -1.93 -8.75 11.32
C MET A 24 -0.81 -8.30 12.28
N GLY A 25 -0.61 -7.00 12.49
CA GLY A 25 0.45 -6.47 13.35
C GLY A 25 1.86 -6.65 12.78
N ILE A 26 1.98 -6.82 11.46
CA ILE A 26 3.27 -7.04 10.79
C ILE A 26 3.90 -5.68 10.43
N ASP A 27 5.19 -5.53 10.70
CA ASP A 27 5.97 -4.38 10.26
C ASP A 27 6.04 -4.33 8.72
N ILE A 28 5.34 -3.36 8.16
CA ILE A 28 5.21 -3.19 6.71
C ILE A 28 6.56 -2.87 6.07
N THR A 29 7.30 -1.97 6.66
CA THR A 29 8.58 -1.49 6.13
C THR A 29 9.64 -2.59 6.11
N ALA A 30 9.77 -3.31 7.22
CA ALA A 30 10.65 -4.47 7.30
C ALA A 30 10.23 -5.58 6.32
N THR A 31 8.91 -5.77 6.14
CA THR A 31 8.39 -6.77 5.19
C THR A 31 8.70 -6.38 3.75
N ILE A 32 8.50 -5.12 3.35
CA ILE A 32 8.86 -4.63 2.01
C ILE A 32 10.35 -4.90 1.74
N ARG A 33 11.24 -4.54 2.68
CA ARG A 33 12.67 -4.78 2.52
C ARG A 33 13.02 -6.26 2.35
N ARG A 34 12.31 -7.13 3.06
CA ARG A 34 12.54 -8.58 3.04
C ARG A 34 12.07 -9.26 1.76
N ILE A 35 10.88 -8.91 1.26
CA ILE A 35 10.25 -9.61 0.13
C ILE A 35 10.13 -8.76 -1.14
N GLY A 36 10.72 -7.57 -1.17
CA GLY A 36 10.53 -6.58 -2.23
C GLY A 36 10.78 -7.11 -3.64
N SER A 37 11.79 -7.98 -3.83
CA SER A 37 12.07 -8.61 -5.11
C SER A 37 10.93 -9.51 -5.65
N HIS A 38 10.01 -9.89 -4.78
CA HIS A 38 8.84 -10.71 -5.13
C HIS A 38 7.56 -9.90 -5.30
N ILE A 39 7.57 -8.60 -4.98
CA ILE A 39 6.39 -7.74 -5.12
C ILE A 39 6.28 -7.30 -6.58
N ALA A 40 5.12 -7.57 -7.20
CA ALA A 40 4.81 -7.11 -8.56
C ALA A 40 3.74 -6.02 -8.58
N TYR A 41 2.93 -5.92 -7.55
CA TYR A 41 1.81 -5.00 -7.45
C TYR A 41 1.58 -4.58 -6.00
N VAL A 42 1.19 -3.33 -5.77
CA VAL A 42 0.98 -2.81 -4.41
C VAL A 42 -0.40 -2.20 -4.27
N HIS A 43 -1.11 -2.61 -3.21
CA HIS A 43 -2.19 -1.86 -2.62
C HIS A 43 -1.62 -0.95 -1.52
N TYR A 44 -1.44 0.32 -1.87
CA TYR A 44 -0.90 1.36 -0.98
C TYR A 44 -2.04 1.99 -0.19
N ARG A 45 -2.61 1.20 0.70
CA ARG A 45 -3.73 1.59 1.57
C ARG A 45 -3.35 1.42 3.03
N ASP A 46 -4.10 2.06 3.92
CA ASP A 46 -3.87 1.96 5.35
C ASP A 46 -5.16 1.73 6.12
N VAL A 47 -5.03 1.23 7.32
CA VAL A 47 -6.10 0.89 8.24
C VAL A 47 -5.74 1.32 9.65
N VAL A 48 -6.72 1.27 10.55
CA VAL A 48 -6.53 1.33 12.00
C VAL A 48 -7.23 0.15 12.63
N GLY A 49 -6.51 -0.63 13.43
CA GLY A 49 -7.04 -1.79 14.15
C GLY A 49 -6.26 -3.08 13.90
N THR A 50 -6.92 -4.20 14.14
CA THR A 50 -6.36 -5.55 14.02
C THR A 50 -7.17 -6.38 13.02
N ALA A 51 -6.72 -7.61 12.73
CA ALA A 51 -7.42 -8.50 11.80
C ALA A 51 -8.86 -8.85 12.25
N GLU A 52 -9.15 -8.78 13.55
CA GLU A 52 -10.48 -9.06 14.12
C GLU A 52 -11.39 -7.84 14.14
N ASP A 53 -10.79 -6.64 14.20
CA ASP A 53 -11.54 -5.38 14.28
C ASP A 53 -10.70 -4.24 13.69
N PHE A 54 -10.96 -3.87 12.46
CA PHE A 54 -10.28 -2.78 11.77
C PHE A 54 -11.26 -1.88 11.01
N ARG A 55 -10.79 -0.70 10.70
CA ARG A 55 -11.47 0.23 9.81
C ARG A 55 -10.51 0.75 8.75
N GLU A 56 -11.05 1.00 7.55
CA GLU A 56 -10.32 1.73 6.51
C GLU A 56 -9.92 3.12 7.01
N SER A 57 -8.74 3.53 6.67
CA SER A 57 -8.22 4.86 6.99
C SER A 57 -7.72 5.57 5.75
N TRP A 58 -7.57 6.88 5.86
CA TRP A 58 -6.85 7.65 4.86
C TRP A 58 -5.36 7.29 4.93
N GLN A 59 -4.66 7.43 3.80
CA GLN A 59 -3.24 7.09 3.71
C GLN A 59 -2.34 7.93 4.63
N ASP A 60 -2.83 9.06 5.13
CA ASP A 60 -2.14 9.95 6.05
C ASP A 60 -2.61 9.83 7.51
N ASN A 61 -3.55 8.93 7.79
CA ASN A 61 -4.19 8.83 9.10
C ASN A 61 -4.38 7.39 9.59
N GLY A 62 -3.67 6.45 9.02
CA GLY A 62 -3.66 5.05 9.42
C GLY A 62 -2.55 4.74 10.43
N GLN A 63 -2.24 3.46 10.56
CA GLN A 63 -1.24 2.98 11.52
C GLN A 63 0.13 2.68 10.89
N THR A 64 0.26 2.78 9.56
CA THR A 64 1.52 2.54 8.83
C THR A 64 2.24 3.88 8.60
N ASP A 65 3.57 3.92 8.81
CA ASP A 65 4.38 5.03 8.29
C ASP A 65 4.47 4.92 6.76
N MET A 66 3.54 5.60 6.09
CA MET A 66 3.42 5.55 4.63
C MET A 66 4.63 6.18 3.92
N ALA A 67 5.24 7.20 4.50
CA ALA A 67 6.43 7.82 3.92
C ALA A 67 7.63 6.86 3.96
N GLU A 68 7.81 6.17 5.09
CA GLU A 68 8.86 5.16 5.23
C GLU A 68 8.57 3.92 4.35
N ALA A 69 7.31 3.50 4.22
CA ALA A 69 6.93 2.45 3.28
C ALA A 69 7.30 2.82 1.83
N MET A 70 7.05 4.08 1.41
CA MET A 70 7.42 4.54 0.06
C MET A 70 8.94 4.53 -0.13
N ARG A 71 9.72 4.94 0.89
CA ARG A 71 11.18 4.83 0.86
C ARG A 71 11.63 3.38 0.71
N ALA A 72 11.02 2.46 1.47
CA ALA A 72 11.35 1.03 1.39
C ALA A 72 11.06 0.44 0.01
N TYR A 73 9.95 0.80 -0.65
CA TYR A 73 9.69 0.39 -2.04
C TYR A 73 10.78 0.87 -3.00
N ARG A 74 11.27 2.09 -2.84
CA ARG A 74 12.38 2.59 -3.65
C ARG A 74 13.70 1.87 -3.37
N GLU A 75 14.00 1.62 -2.12
CA GLU A 75 15.21 0.90 -1.69
C GLU A 75 15.29 -0.50 -2.31
N VAL A 76 14.17 -1.20 -2.39
CA VAL A 76 14.11 -2.54 -3.02
C VAL A 76 13.95 -2.50 -4.54
N GLY A 77 13.93 -1.32 -5.15
CA GLY A 77 13.82 -1.14 -6.60
C GLY A 77 12.45 -1.49 -7.18
N PHE A 78 11.38 -1.38 -6.37
CA PHE A 78 10.02 -1.62 -6.87
C PHE A 78 9.66 -0.59 -7.93
N SER A 79 9.24 -1.08 -9.11
CA SER A 79 8.81 -0.28 -10.26
C SER A 79 7.45 -0.70 -10.83
N GLY A 80 6.76 -1.60 -10.13
CA GLY A 80 5.44 -2.08 -10.52
C GLY A 80 4.32 -1.07 -10.27
N PRO A 81 3.09 -1.40 -10.69
CA PRO A 81 1.94 -0.55 -10.43
C PRO A 81 1.58 -0.51 -8.94
N MET A 82 1.08 0.66 -8.53
CA MET A 82 0.63 0.95 -7.17
C MET A 82 -0.72 1.64 -7.22
N ARG A 83 -1.65 1.21 -6.39
CA ARG A 83 -2.97 1.83 -6.28
C ARG A 83 -3.43 1.93 -4.82
N PRO A 84 -4.40 2.81 -4.50
CA PRO A 84 -4.91 2.95 -3.14
C PRO A 84 -5.76 1.75 -2.68
N ASP A 85 -6.36 0.97 -3.57
CA ASP A 85 -7.35 -0.08 -3.31
C ASP A 85 -8.62 0.48 -2.64
N HIS A 86 -8.87 0.19 -1.37
CA HIS A 86 -9.97 0.79 -0.63
C HIS A 86 -9.62 2.15 -0.05
N VAL A 87 -10.63 2.99 0.09
CA VAL A 87 -10.55 4.33 0.69
C VAL A 87 -11.81 4.61 1.49
N PRO A 88 -11.74 5.44 2.55
CA PRO A 88 -12.94 5.95 3.19
C PRO A 88 -13.83 6.71 2.20
N GLN A 89 -15.14 6.65 2.41
CA GLN A 89 -16.12 7.37 1.63
C GLN A 89 -16.19 8.83 2.09
N MET A 90 -16.28 9.76 1.15
CA MET A 90 -16.45 11.19 1.44
C MET A 90 -17.92 11.59 1.46
N ILE A 91 -18.20 12.71 2.14
CA ILE A 91 -19.54 13.30 2.13
C ILE A 91 -19.97 13.61 0.69
N GLY A 92 -21.16 13.19 0.32
CA GLY A 92 -21.71 13.35 -1.02
C GLY A 92 -21.44 12.18 -1.97
N GLU A 93 -20.89 11.09 -1.47
CA GLU A 93 -20.67 9.86 -2.22
C GLU A 93 -21.57 8.68 -1.76
N ASP A 94 -22.74 9.01 -1.19
CA ASP A 94 -23.63 8.04 -0.56
C ASP A 94 -24.16 6.96 -1.54
N ASP A 95 -24.19 7.26 -2.83
CA ASP A 95 -24.61 6.35 -3.90
C ASP A 95 -23.47 5.45 -4.41
N GLY A 96 -22.25 5.65 -3.92
CA GLY A 96 -21.08 4.93 -4.39
C GLY A 96 -20.88 3.58 -3.68
N GLU A 97 -20.15 2.67 -4.34
CA GLU A 97 -19.72 1.42 -3.71
C GLU A 97 -18.72 1.72 -2.58
N PRO A 98 -18.99 1.28 -1.34
CA PRO A 98 -18.10 1.52 -0.21
C PRO A 98 -16.67 1.04 -0.48
N GLY A 99 -15.69 1.88 -0.18
CA GLY A 99 -14.27 1.62 -0.43
C GLY A 99 -13.79 1.98 -1.84
N TYR A 100 -14.70 2.23 -2.79
CA TYR A 100 -14.34 2.45 -4.20
C TYR A 100 -14.87 3.76 -4.79
N THR A 101 -15.31 4.69 -3.94
CA THR A 101 -15.83 5.99 -4.38
C THR A 101 -14.75 6.88 -5.00
N MET A 102 -15.19 7.79 -5.88
CA MET A 102 -14.29 8.55 -6.74
C MET A 102 -13.45 9.58 -5.98
N LEU A 103 -14.07 10.35 -5.08
CA LEU A 103 -13.39 11.46 -4.39
C LEU A 103 -12.30 10.93 -3.44
N GLY A 104 -12.61 9.89 -2.68
CA GLY A 104 -11.63 9.25 -1.81
C GLY A 104 -10.46 8.67 -2.59
N ARG A 105 -10.72 8.05 -3.73
CA ARG A 105 -9.65 7.53 -4.60
C ARG A 105 -8.81 8.64 -5.23
N LEU A 106 -9.43 9.75 -5.61
CA LEU A 106 -8.70 10.90 -6.14
C LEU A 106 -7.74 11.49 -5.11
N PHE A 107 -8.18 11.64 -3.85
CA PHE A 107 -7.32 12.03 -2.73
C PHE A 107 -6.14 11.05 -2.58
N ALA A 108 -6.43 9.77 -2.53
CA ALA A 108 -5.42 8.73 -2.34
C ALA A 108 -4.39 8.68 -3.48
N PHE A 109 -4.81 8.84 -4.73
CA PHE A 109 -3.86 8.96 -5.86
C PHE A 109 -2.99 10.21 -5.75
N GLY A 110 -3.56 11.35 -5.32
CA GLY A 110 -2.80 12.56 -5.06
C GLY A 110 -1.75 12.35 -3.98
N TYR A 111 -2.12 11.68 -2.89
CA TYR A 111 -1.21 11.34 -1.80
C TYR A 111 -0.08 10.41 -2.26
N ILE A 112 -0.39 9.31 -2.97
CA ILE A 112 0.61 8.38 -3.52
C ILE A 112 1.62 9.13 -4.40
N ARG A 113 1.15 9.97 -5.31
CA ARG A 113 2.02 10.79 -6.17
C ARG A 113 2.89 11.75 -5.36
N GLY A 114 2.31 12.40 -4.35
CA GLY A 114 3.05 13.27 -3.45
C GLY A 114 4.18 12.54 -2.73
N MET A 115 3.88 11.33 -2.22
CA MET A 115 4.90 10.49 -1.58
C MET A 115 5.98 10.03 -2.55
N MET A 116 5.62 9.68 -3.79
CA MET A 116 6.59 9.36 -4.82
C MET A 116 7.56 10.53 -5.07
N HIS A 117 7.05 11.75 -5.22
CA HIS A 117 7.87 12.94 -5.43
C HIS A 117 8.72 13.27 -4.19
N ALA A 118 8.12 13.22 -3.00
CA ALA A 118 8.82 13.56 -1.75
C ALA A 118 9.97 12.60 -1.41
N THR A 119 9.89 11.37 -1.90
CA THR A 119 10.91 10.34 -1.66
C THR A 119 11.88 10.17 -2.84
N GLU A 120 11.73 10.92 -3.91
CA GLU A 120 12.74 10.97 -4.97
C GLU A 120 14.06 11.48 -4.42
N LYS A 121 15.13 10.73 -4.68
CA LYS A 121 16.48 11.25 -4.41
C LYS A 121 16.71 12.38 -5.40
N HIS A 122 16.69 13.62 -4.92
CA HIS A 122 17.26 14.70 -5.68
C HIS A 122 18.77 14.43 -5.76
N CYS A 123 19.27 14.10 -6.96
CA CYS A 123 20.70 14.16 -7.21
C CYS A 123 21.09 15.65 -7.09
N CYS A 124 21.71 16.01 -5.96
CA CYS A 124 22.44 17.27 -5.81
C CYS A 124 23.75 17.15 -6.55
#